data_f7b52382a0a7a57af182f1aaa4bd0940
#
_entry.id   f7b52382a0a7a57af182f1aaa4bd0940
#
_cell.length_a   1.000
_cell.length_b   1.000
_cell.length_c   1.000
_cell.angle_alpha   90.00
_cell.angle_beta   90.00
_cell.angle_gamma   90.00
#
_symmetry.space_group_name_H-M   'P 1'
#
loop_
_entity.id
_entity.type
_entity.pdbx_description
1 polymer ?
#
loop_
_entity_poly.entity_id
_entity_poly.type
_entity_poly.pdbx_seq_one_letter_code
_entity_poly.pdbx_strand_id
1 'polypeptide(L)'
;MIPEWKTYPRSQGHSTVYLQNNVHSDFIEIGDYTTYDDFEKDPRDFQRNNVLYHYPECNHDKLIIGKFCSIACGAKFIFNAANHTLGSLSTYPFPIYFEEWELPTDVGSIAQAWDNHGDIVVGNDVWIGYEAVILSGVTIGDGAIIGTRALVTKDVPPYTIVGGTPAKPIRKRFDDETIEKLRRLSWWDWDEEKIRSSLPAIMSGELDALLNRK
;
A
#
# COMPACT_ATOMS: atom_id res chain seq x y z
N MET A 1 -0.98 9.86 18.06
CA MET A 1 -0.57 10.53 16.80
C MET A 1 0.94 10.79 16.84
N ILE A 2 1.66 10.38 15.80
CA ILE A 2 3.12 10.59 15.74
C ILE A 2 3.39 12.07 15.51
N PRO A 3 4.27 12.72 16.30
CA PRO A 3 4.64 14.12 16.05
C PRO A 3 5.26 14.31 14.65
N GLU A 4 4.92 15.38 13.96
CA GLU A 4 5.40 15.67 12.58
C GLU A 4 6.93 15.68 12.44
N TRP A 5 7.65 16.09 13.49
CA TRP A 5 9.12 16.11 13.50
C TRP A 5 9.75 14.71 13.60
N LYS A 6 8.97 13.68 13.94
CA LYS A 6 9.50 12.35 14.20
C LYS A 6 9.57 11.52 12.92
N THR A 7 10.69 11.57 12.25
CA THR A 7 10.95 10.79 11.03
C THR A 7 11.16 9.31 11.29
N TYR A 8 11.91 8.97 12.35
CA TYR A 8 12.38 7.60 12.61
C TYR A 8 11.70 6.98 13.83
N PRO A 9 11.25 5.70 13.76
CA PRO A 9 10.68 5.01 14.92
C PRO A 9 11.71 4.68 16.00
N ARG A 10 13.00 4.55 15.64
CA ARG A 10 14.10 4.22 16.54
C ARG A 10 15.12 5.35 16.61
N SER A 11 15.76 5.52 17.76
CA SER A 11 16.82 6.51 17.96
C SER A 11 18.15 6.12 17.27
N GLN A 12 18.34 4.83 17.03
CA GLN A 12 19.51 4.30 16.33
C GLN A 12 19.05 3.49 15.10
N GLY A 13 19.71 3.71 13.97
CA GLY A 13 19.34 3.12 12.69
C GLY A 13 18.29 3.94 11.94
N HIS A 14 18.62 4.39 10.75
CA HIS A 14 17.80 5.28 9.93
C HIS A 14 17.27 4.60 8.66
N SER A 15 17.30 3.26 8.61
CA SER A 15 16.73 2.50 7.50
C SER A 15 15.20 2.48 7.51
N THR A 16 14.56 2.75 8.67
CA THR A 16 13.11 2.71 8.82
C THR A 16 12.57 4.10 9.12
N VAL A 17 11.54 4.52 8.38
CA VAL A 17 10.87 5.81 8.58
C VAL A 17 9.38 5.63 8.83
N TYR A 18 8.75 6.60 9.50
CA TYR A 18 7.30 6.77 9.49
C TYR A 18 6.91 7.46 8.18
N LEU A 19 6.12 6.78 7.34
CA LEU A 19 5.79 7.29 6.01
C LEU A 19 4.95 8.56 6.05
N GLN A 20 4.00 8.68 6.97
CA GLN A 20 3.12 9.85 7.08
C GLN A 20 3.89 11.18 7.24
N ASN A 21 5.10 11.14 7.82
CA ASN A 21 5.93 12.32 8.04
C ASN A 21 6.97 12.55 6.91
N ASN A 22 6.97 11.69 5.88
CA ASN A 22 7.94 11.73 4.79
C ASN A 22 7.31 11.74 3.40
N VAL A 23 5.98 11.59 3.32
CA VAL A 23 5.23 11.63 2.07
C VAL A 23 4.33 12.85 2.08
N HIS A 24 4.48 13.71 1.08
CA HIS A 24 3.74 14.97 0.97
C HIS A 24 3.09 15.03 -0.42
N SER A 25 1.86 14.56 -0.52
CA SER A 25 1.08 14.55 -1.76
C SER A 25 -0.40 14.50 -1.43
N ASP A 26 -1.21 15.26 -2.15
CA ASP A 26 -2.69 15.22 -2.03
C ASP A 26 -3.29 13.91 -2.55
N PHE A 27 -2.49 13.11 -3.25
CA PHE A 27 -2.91 11.84 -3.85
C PHE A 27 -2.30 10.61 -3.16
N ILE A 28 -1.59 10.80 -2.04
CA ILE A 28 -1.04 9.70 -1.25
C ILE A 28 -1.44 9.89 0.21
N GLU A 29 -2.30 9.03 0.69
CA GLU A 29 -2.80 9.04 2.06
C GLU A 29 -2.12 7.93 2.88
N ILE A 30 -1.47 8.29 3.98
CA ILE A 30 -0.75 7.34 4.84
C ILE A 30 -1.29 7.42 6.26
N GLY A 31 -1.73 6.29 6.79
CA GLY A 31 -2.19 6.18 8.16
C GLY A 31 -1.07 6.19 9.20
N ASP A 32 -1.45 6.52 10.44
CA ASP A 32 -0.54 6.60 11.59
C ASP A 32 0.25 5.30 11.79
N TYR A 33 1.49 5.42 12.24
CA TYR A 33 2.40 4.31 12.59
C TYR A 33 2.81 3.40 11.42
N THR A 34 2.43 3.72 10.19
CA THR A 34 2.90 2.98 9.02
C THR A 34 4.35 3.28 8.73
N THR A 35 5.15 2.23 8.58
CA THR A 35 6.60 2.30 8.41
C THR A 35 7.05 1.73 7.08
N TYR A 36 8.12 2.29 6.56
CA TYR A 36 8.89 1.76 5.44
C TYR A 36 10.33 1.55 5.86
N ASP A 37 10.88 0.38 5.56
CA ASP A 37 12.29 0.06 5.78
C ASP A 37 13.01 -0.10 4.45
N ASP A 38 14.13 0.63 4.27
CA ASP A 38 14.98 0.51 3.10
C ASP A 38 16.47 0.57 3.53
N PHE A 39 17.19 -0.51 3.30
CA PHE A 39 18.62 -0.61 3.57
C PHE A 39 19.49 -0.43 2.32
N GLU A 40 18.87 -0.27 1.15
CA GLU A 40 19.54 -0.07 -0.14
C GLU A 40 19.57 1.39 -0.56
N LYS A 41 18.50 2.14 -0.21
CA LYS A 41 18.28 3.55 -0.57
C LYS A 41 17.87 4.35 0.63
N ASP A 42 17.78 5.66 0.49
CA ASP A 42 17.19 6.53 1.51
C ASP A 42 15.68 6.25 1.64
N PRO A 43 15.21 5.76 2.80
CA PRO A 43 13.81 5.43 2.98
C PRO A 43 12.88 6.65 2.91
N ARG A 44 13.43 7.87 3.04
CA ARG A 44 12.66 9.13 2.90
C ARG A 44 12.23 9.39 1.46
N ASP A 45 12.89 8.78 0.49
CA ASP A 45 12.56 8.88 -0.92
C ASP A 45 11.47 7.89 -1.37
N PHE A 46 10.65 7.37 -0.44
CA PHE A 46 9.61 6.36 -0.72
C PHE A 46 8.72 6.77 -1.90
N GLN A 47 8.19 7.98 -1.92
CA GLN A 47 7.32 8.45 -2.99
C GLN A 47 7.99 8.34 -4.36
N ARG A 48 9.26 8.73 -4.47
CA ARG A 48 10.03 8.68 -5.72
C ARG A 48 10.43 7.27 -6.13
N ASN A 49 10.83 6.46 -5.15
CA ASN A 49 11.46 5.17 -5.43
C ASN A 49 10.46 4.01 -5.50
N ASN A 50 9.29 4.14 -4.88
CA ASN A 50 8.36 3.03 -4.65
C ASN A 50 6.98 3.25 -5.28
N VAL A 51 6.56 4.52 -5.51
CA VAL A 51 5.29 4.86 -6.16
C VAL A 51 5.59 5.22 -7.61
N LEU A 52 5.34 4.28 -8.53
CA LEU A 52 5.81 4.36 -9.91
C LEU A 52 4.66 4.53 -10.89
N TYR A 53 4.90 5.30 -11.96
CA TYR A 53 3.91 5.57 -13.01
C TYR A 53 2.63 6.21 -12.47
N HIS A 54 2.75 6.97 -11.39
CA HIS A 54 1.67 7.69 -10.75
C HIS A 54 1.60 9.12 -11.32
N TYR A 55 0.57 9.37 -12.12
CA TYR A 55 0.29 10.68 -12.73
C TYR A 55 -1.14 11.11 -12.34
N PRO A 56 -1.35 11.49 -11.08
CA PRO A 56 -2.69 11.72 -10.54
C PRO A 56 -3.40 12.91 -11.19
N GLU A 57 -2.66 13.87 -11.75
CA GLU A 57 -3.24 14.98 -12.51
C GLU A 57 -3.99 14.51 -13.77
N CYS A 58 -3.60 13.34 -14.31
CA CYS A 58 -4.25 12.73 -15.47
C CYS A 58 -5.30 11.68 -15.07
N ASN A 59 -5.01 10.88 -14.03
CA ASN A 59 -5.79 9.69 -13.68
C ASN A 59 -6.73 9.91 -12.51
N HIS A 60 -6.44 10.90 -11.65
CA HIS A 60 -7.08 11.13 -10.35
C HIS A 60 -7.04 9.90 -9.43
N ASP A 61 -6.08 9.00 -9.66
CA ASP A 61 -5.86 7.80 -8.86
C ASP A 61 -5.03 8.11 -7.60
N LYS A 62 -5.28 7.35 -6.53
CA LYS A 62 -4.67 7.53 -5.23
C LYS A 62 -3.94 6.29 -4.75
N LEU A 63 -2.90 6.50 -3.94
CA LEU A 63 -2.34 5.51 -3.04
C LEU A 63 -2.89 5.75 -1.64
N ILE A 64 -3.64 4.80 -1.10
CA ILE A 64 -4.19 4.87 0.26
C ILE A 64 -3.59 3.72 1.07
N ILE A 65 -2.86 4.04 2.14
CA ILE A 65 -2.27 3.05 3.04
C ILE A 65 -2.78 3.31 4.46
N GLY A 66 -3.35 2.29 5.07
CA GLY A 66 -3.88 2.35 6.43
C GLY A 66 -2.81 2.51 7.52
N LYS A 67 -3.24 2.31 8.74
CA LYS A 67 -2.42 2.45 9.97
C LYS A 67 -1.63 1.18 10.26
N PHE A 68 -0.51 1.33 10.96
CA PHE A 68 0.32 0.22 11.47
C PHE A 68 0.81 -0.76 10.41
N CYS A 69 0.90 -0.35 9.15
CA CYS A 69 1.49 -1.17 8.10
C CYS A 69 3.01 -1.22 8.22
N SER A 70 3.58 -2.35 7.82
CA SER A 70 5.02 -2.54 7.71
C SER A 70 5.38 -2.85 6.27
N ILE A 71 6.13 -1.95 5.63
CA ILE A 71 6.51 -2.07 4.22
C ILE A 71 8.01 -2.28 4.15
N ALA A 72 8.42 -3.38 3.55
CA ALA A 72 9.82 -3.75 3.42
C ALA A 72 10.48 -3.10 2.20
N CYS A 73 11.82 -3.08 2.24
CA CYS A 73 12.70 -2.58 1.20
C CYS A 73 12.30 -3.06 -0.20
N GLY A 74 12.33 -2.16 -1.16
CA GLY A 74 12.08 -2.47 -2.57
C GLY A 74 10.63 -2.73 -2.97
N ALA A 75 9.67 -2.73 -2.05
CA ALA A 75 8.26 -2.85 -2.41
C ALA A 75 7.82 -1.76 -3.40
N LYS A 76 7.00 -2.09 -4.40
CA LYS A 76 6.57 -1.17 -5.46
C LYS A 76 5.05 -1.10 -5.57
N PHE A 77 4.56 0.11 -5.81
CA PHE A 77 3.18 0.41 -6.15
C PHE A 77 3.16 0.93 -7.58
N ILE A 78 2.66 0.11 -8.51
CA ILE A 78 2.70 0.38 -9.96
C ILE A 78 1.32 0.90 -10.38
N PHE A 79 1.27 2.16 -10.76
CA PHE A 79 0.05 2.84 -11.14
C PHE A 79 -0.31 2.71 -12.62
N ASN A 80 -1.44 3.30 -12.98
CA ASN A 80 -2.13 3.10 -14.25
C ASN A 80 -1.30 3.44 -15.48
N ALA A 81 -0.42 4.43 -15.40
CA ALA A 81 0.44 4.80 -16.53
C ALA A 81 1.55 3.78 -16.88
N ALA A 82 1.68 2.70 -16.09
CA ALA A 82 2.51 1.55 -16.46
C ALA A 82 1.78 0.58 -17.41
N ASN A 83 0.48 0.74 -17.59
CA ASN A 83 -0.32 -0.08 -18.50
C ASN A 83 -0.30 0.54 -19.89
N HIS A 84 -0.76 -0.22 -20.87
CA HIS A 84 -1.11 0.28 -22.19
C HIS A 84 -2.57 -0.10 -22.47
N THR A 85 -3.29 0.71 -23.25
CA THR A 85 -4.68 0.37 -23.58
C THR A 85 -4.76 -0.91 -24.38
N LEU A 86 -5.60 -1.84 -23.93
CA LEU A 86 -5.83 -3.12 -24.60
C LEU A 86 -6.91 -3.04 -25.68
N GLY A 87 -7.72 -1.98 -25.67
CA GLY A 87 -8.79 -1.75 -26.66
C GLY A 87 -8.30 -1.19 -27.99
N SER A 88 -7.03 -0.75 -28.07
CA SER A 88 -6.42 -0.26 -29.29
C SER A 88 -5.89 -1.40 -30.17
N LEU A 89 -5.83 -1.17 -31.49
CA LEU A 89 -5.19 -2.11 -32.42
C LEU A 89 -3.65 -2.15 -32.25
N SER A 90 -3.06 -1.18 -31.58
CA SER A 90 -1.64 -1.10 -31.29
C SER A 90 -1.43 -0.87 -29.80
N THR A 91 -0.44 -1.53 -29.23
CA THR A 91 0.01 -1.26 -27.85
C THR A 91 1.00 -0.09 -27.76
N TYR A 92 1.38 0.50 -28.90
CA TYR A 92 2.23 1.69 -28.90
C TYR A 92 1.45 2.90 -28.38
N PRO A 93 1.98 3.64 -27.38
CA PRO A 93 1.24 4.69 -26.70
C PRO A 93 1.26 6.02 -27.48
N PHE A 94 0.67 6.04 -28.68
CA PHE A 94 0.61 7.21 -29.54
C PHE A 94 0.17 8.51 -28.83
N PRO A 95 -0.81 8.49 -27.90
CA PRO A 95 -1.22 9.70 -27.20
C PRO A 95 -0.12 10.36 -26.34
N ILE A 96 0.91 9.60 -25.89
CA ILE A 96 2.05 10.18 -25.17
C ILE A 96 2.93 11.01 -26.13
N TYR A 97 3.04 10.58 -27.38
CA TYR A 97 3.89 11.19 -28.39
C TYR A 97 3.07 12.00 -29.42
N PHE A 98 2.02 12.66 -28.93
CA PHE A 98 1.03 13.34 -29.77
C PHE A 98 1.64 14.41 -30.69
N GLU A 99 2.70 15.10 -30.25
CA GLU A 99 3.41 16.11 -31.05
C GLU A 99 4.09 15.49 -32.28
N GLU A 100 4.77 14.35 -32.09
CA GLU A 100 5.46 13.65 -33.17
C GLU A 100 4.50 13.10 -34.22
N TRP A 101 3.31 12.69 -33.78
CA TRP A 101 2.30 12.09 -34.65
C TRP A 101 1.20 13.07 -35.07
N GLU A 102 1.40 14.38 -34.82
CA GLU A 102 0.46 15.45 -35.16
C GLU A 102 -1.00 15.15 -34.76
N LEU A 103 -1.18 14.50 -33.58
CA LEU A 103 -2.49 14.21 -33.05
C LEU A 103 -3.13 15.49 -32.49
N PRO A 104 -4.47 15.66 -32.64
CA PRO A 104 -5.18 16.77 -32.01
C PRO A 104 -5.00 16.75 -30.47
N THR A 105 -4.66 17.89 -29.89
CA THR A 105 -4.39 18.01 -28.45
C THR A 105 -5.62 17.76 -27.56
N ASP A 106 -6.83 17.88 -28.08
CA ASP A 106 -8.09 17.59 -27.41
C ASP A 106 -8.40 16.08 -27.37
N VAL A 107 -7.93 15.32 -28.35
CA VAL A 107 -8.03 13.86 -28.41
C VAL A 107 -6.89 13.22 -27.59
N GLY A 108 -5.82 13.95 -27.45
CA GLY A 108 -4.58 13.51 -26.83
C GLY A 108 -4.56 13.70 -25.32
N SER A 109 -5.66 13.47 -24.61
CA SER A 109 -5.47 13.22 -23.19
C SER A 109 -4.44 12.09 -23.09
N ILE A 110 -3.25 12.41 -22.56
CA ILE A 110 -2.17 11.45 -22.33
C ILE A 110 -2.73 10.18 -21.65
N ALA A 111 -3.72 10.35 -20.78
CA ALA A 111 -4.45 9.28 -20.11
C ALA A 111 -5.16 8.29 -21.07
N GLN A 112 -5.35 8.61 -22.34
CA GLN A 112 -5.89 7.66 -23.32
C GLN A 112 -4.85 6.61 -23.76
N ALA A 113 -3.59 6.78 -23.39
CA ALA A 113 -2.52 5.83 -23.72
C ALA A 113 -2.58 4.55 -22.88
N TRP A 114 -3.36 4.53 -21.80
CA TRP A 114 -3.45 3.38 -20.88
C TRP A 114 -4.86 3.17 -20.32
N ASP A 115 -5.11 1.96 -19.84
CA ASP A 115 -6.34 1.61 -19.15
C ASP A 115 -6.23 2.02 -17.67
N ASN A 116 -7.23 2.74 -17.15
CA ASN A 116 -7.30 3.16 -15.75
C ASN A 116 -8.05 2.10 -14.93
N HIS A 117 -7.35 1.48 -13.97
CA HIS A 117 -7.89 0.48 -13.04
C HIS A 117 -8.25 1.05 -11.67
N GLY A 118 -7.99 2.35 -11.44
CA GLY A 118 -8.29 3.04 -10.18
C GLY A 118 -7.15 2.99 -9.16
N ASP A 119 -7.53 3.23 -7.91
CA ASP A 119 -6.64 3.40 -6.77
C ASP A 119 -5.91 2.12 -6.37
N ILE A 120 -4.81 2.28 -5.63
CA ILE A 120 -4.24 1.20 -4.82
C ILE A 120 -4.62 1.48 -3.37
N VAL A 121 -5.33 0.53 -2.75
CA VAL A 121 -5.79 0.65 -1.36
C VAL A 121 -5.18 -0.45 -0.50
N VAL A 122 -4.48 -0.06 0.56
CA VAL A 122 -3.93 -0.97 1.55
C VAL A 122 -4.61 -0.70 2.88
N GLY A 123 -5.21 -1.71 3.48
CA GLY A 123 -5.86 -1.64 4.78
C GLY A 123 -4.87 -1.42 5.92
N ASN A 124 -5.32 -1.69 7.15
CA ASN A 124 -4.53 -1.52 8.36
C ASN A 124 -3.79 -2.81 8.75
N ASP A 125 -2.70 -2.71 9.51
CA ASP A 125 -1.92 -3.87 10.00
C ASP A 125 -1.44 -4.79 8.87
N VAL A 126 -1.16 -4.24 7.68
CA VAL A 126 -0.69 -5.00 6.52
C VAL A 126 0.83 -5.10 6.54
N TRP A 127 1.34 -6.29 6.28
CA TRP A 127 2.77 -6.51 6.05
C TRP A 127 3.03 -6.72 4.56
N ILE A 128 3.82 -5.83 3.94
CA ILE A 128 4.27 -5.95 2.55
C ILE A 128 5.74 -6.37 2.57
N GLY A 129 5.99 -7.56 2.06
CA GLY A 129 7.31 -8.19 2.02
C GLY A 129 8.28 -7.54 1.03
N TYR A 130 9.57 -7.88 1.18
CA TYR A 130 10.69 -7.39 0.37
C TYR A 130 10.41 -7.54 -1.13
N GLU A 131 10.63 -6.46 -1.89
CA GLU A 131 10.44 -6.40 -3.35
C GLU A 131 9.06 -6.86 -3.86
N ALA A 132 8.02 -6.83 -3.04
CA ALA A 132 6.67 -7.11 -3.52
C ALA A 132 6.19 -5.99 -4.46
N VAL A 133 5.37 -6.35 -5.45
CA VAL A 133 4.84 -5.43 -6.44
C VAL A 133 3.32 -5.46 -6.39
N ILE A 134 2.69 -4.30 -6.20
CA ILE A 134 1.24 -4.12 -6.15
C ILE A 134 0.82 -3.32 -7.38
N LEU A 135 -0.13 -3.84 -8.16
CA LEU A 135 -0.63 -3.17 -9.36
C LEU A 135 -1.83 -2.27 -9.05
N SER A 136 -2.09 -1.32 -9.94
CA SER A 136 -3.24 -0.42 -9.89
C SER A 136 -4.58 -1.17 -9.79
N GLY A 137 -5.55 -0.57 -9.11
CA GLY A 137 -6.87 -1.12 -8.89
C GLY A 137 -6.95 -2.20 -7.79
N VAL A 138 -5.84 -2.53 -7.12
CA VAL A 138 -5.81 -3.57 -6.09
C VAL A 138 -6.18 -3.02 -4.72
N THR A 139 -7.07 -3.73 -4.02
CA THR A 139 -7.36 -3.54 -2.60
C THR A 139 -6.77 -4.67 -1.77
N ILE A 140 -5.95 -4.32 -0.76
CA ILE A 140 -5.38 -5.25 0.21
C ILE A 140 -6.09 -5.05 1.54
N GLY A 141 -6.78 -6.08 2.03
CA GLY A 141 -7.56 -6.03 3.28
C GLY A 141 -6.70 -5.99 4.53
N ASP A 142 -7.31 -5.52 5.64
CA ASP A 142 -6.66 -5.40 6.95
C ASP A 142 -5.97 -6.68 7.37
N GLY A 143 -4.81 -6.56 7.99
CA GLY A 143 -4.05 -7.67 8.52
C GLY A 143 -3.49 -8.65 7.48
N ALA A 144 -3.57 -8.35 6.18
CA ALA A 144 -3.01 -9.20 5.13
C ALA A 144 -1.48 -9.22 5.14
N ILE A 145 -0.91 -10.27 4.58
CA ILE A 145 0.54 -10.41 4.40
C ILE A 145 0.84 -10.66 2.93
N ILE A 146 1.64 -9.79 2.35
CA ILE A 146 2.15 -9.92 0.99
C ILE A 146 3.56 -10.50 1.07
N GLY A 147 3.73 -11.70 0.55
CA GLY A 147 5.02 -12.40 0.58
C GLY A 147 6.10 -11.67 -0.23
N THR A 148 7.36 -11.93 0.11
CA THR A 148 8.54 -11.42 -0.61
C THR A 148 8.42 -11.69 -2.11
N ARG A 149 8.67 -10.66 -2.95
CA ARG A 149 8.62 -10.73 -4.42
C ARG A 149 7.28 -11.17 -5.00
N ALA A 150 6.20 -11.05 -4.25
CA ALA A 150 4.88 -11.34 -4.78
C ALA A 150 4.44 -10.26 -5.78
N LEU A 151 3.83 -10.67 -6.89
CA LEU A 151 3.17 -9.76 -7.84
C LEU A 151 1.66 -9.79 -7.58
N VAL A 152 1.14 -8.78 -6.90
CA VAL A 152 -0.28 -8.66 -6.55
C VAL A 152 -1.05 -7.99 -7.67
N THR A 153 -1.89 -8.77 -8.35
CA THR A 153 -2.68 -8.34 -9.51
C THR A 153 -4.19 -8.35 -9.26
N LYS A 154 -4.62 -8.75 -8.06
CA LYS A 154 -6.03 -8.86 -7.64
C LYS A 154 -6.14 -8.54 -6.15
N ASP A 155 -7.33 -8.22 -5.73
CA ASP A 155 -7.64 -7.97 -4.32
C ASP A 155 -7.21 -9.10 -3.40
N VAL A 156 -6.73 -8.71 -2.23
CA VAL A 156 -6.30 -9.63 -1.17
C VAL A 156 -7.28 -9.54 -0.01
N PRO A 157 -7.98 -10.62 0.34
CA PRO A 157 -8.90 -10.58 1.47
C PRO A 157 -8.19 -10.28 2.80
N PRO A 158 -8.90 -9.72 3.80
CA PRO A 158 -8.35 -9.46 5.12
C PRO A 158 -7.71 -10.69 5.74
N TYR A 159 -6.62 -10.50 6.49
CA TYR A 159 -5.87 -11.55 7.19
C TYR A 159 -5.43 -12.73 6.32
N THR A 160 -5.31 -12.51 5.02
CA THR A 160 -4.85 -13.52 4.06
C THR A 160 -3.38 -13.34 3.74
N ILE A 161 -2.63 -14.44 3.72
CA ILE A 161 -1.25 -14.49 3.27
C ILE A 161 -1.24 -14.85 1.79
N VAL A 162 -0.65 -14.02 0.97
CA VAL A 162 -0.49 -14.26 -0.47
C VAL A 162 0.98 -14.26 -0.87
N GLY A 163 1.33 -14.97 -1.94
CA GLY A 163 2.69 -15.00 -2.48
C GLY A 163 2.75 -15.54 -3.89
N GLY A 164 3.90 -15.38 -4.54
CA GLY A 164 4.15 -15.84 -5.90
C GLY A 164 3.87 -14.80 -6.99
N THR A 165 4.09 -15.19 -8.25
CA THR A 165 3.97 -14.35 -9.45
C THR A 165 3.13 -15.07 -10.50
N PRO A 166 1.83 -14.71 -10.69
CA PRO A 166 1.06 -13.77 -9.88
C PRO A 166 0.78 -14.30 -8.46
N ALA A 167 0.55 -13.39 -7.51
CA ALA A 167 0.26 -13.72 -6.13
C ALA A 167 -1.05 -14.52 -6.01
N LYS A 168 -0.99 -15.58 -5.19
CA LYS A 168 -2.14 -16.43 -4.88
C LYS A 168 -2.25 -16.61 -3.36
N PRO A 169 -3.46 -16.81 -2.82
CA PRO A 169 -3.64 -17.16 -1.42
C PRO A 169 -2.86 -18.43 -1.04
N ILE A 170 -2.09 -18.32 0.03
CA ILE A 170 -1.36 -19.43 0.65
C ILE A 170 -2.21 -20.00 1.78
N ARG A 171 -2.65 -19.11 2.72
CA ARG A 171 -3.55 -19.43 3.83
C ARG A 171 -4.09 -18.16 4.49
N LYS A 172 -5.10 -18.29 5.30
CA LYS A 172 -5.50 -17.25 6.26
C LYS A 172 -4.56 -17.27 7.48
N ARG A 173 -4.43 -16.13 8.16
CA ARG A 173 -3.67 -16.02 9.43
C ARG A 173 -4.43 -16.71 10.56
N PHE A 174 -5.75 -16.60 10.55
CA PHE A 174 -6.68 -17.11 11.57
C PHE A 174 -7.90 -17.73 10.89
N ASP A 175 -8.76 -18.40 11.66
CA ASP A 175 -10.07 -18.84 11.20
C ASP A 175 -11.02 -17.66 10.94
N ASP A 176 -12.13 -17.92 10.26
CA ASP A 176 -13.06 -16.87 9.84
C ASP A 176 -13.73 -16.15 11.03
N GLU A 177 -14.03 -16.87 12.11
CA GLU A 177 -14.62 -16.29 13.30
C GLU A 177 -13.66 -15.31 13.98
N THR A 178 -12.40 -15.71 14.11
CA THR A 178 -11.32 -14.86 14.67
C THR A 178 -11.09 -13.63 13.79
N ILE A 179 -11.06 -13.79 12.47
CA ILE A 179 -10.91 -12.69 11.53
C ILE A 179 -12.04 -11.67 11.68
N GLU A 180 -13.28 -12.14 11.78
CA GLU A 180 -14.43 -11.25 11.95
C GLU A 180 -14.38 -10.48 13.28
N LYS A 181 -13.97 -11.14 14.36
CA LYS A 181 -13.75 -10.50 15.66
C LYS A 181 -12.67 -9.43 15.61
N LEU A 182 -11.52 -9.71 14.97
CA LEU A 182 -10.41 -8.77 14.81
C LEU A 182 -10.82 -7.56 13.97
N ARG A 183 -11.57 -7.75 12.88
CA ARG A 183 -12.09 -6.67 12.06
C ARG A 183 -13.06 -5.77 12.81
N ARG A 184 -13.95 -6.33 13.64
CA ARG A 184 -14.85 -5.54 14.50
C ARG A 184 -14.10 -4.81 15.61
N LEU A 185 -13.04 -5.40 16.12
CA LEU A 185 -12.22 -4.82 17.15
C LEU A 185 -11.50 -3.56 16.70
N SER A 186 -11.04 -3.54 15.44
CA SER A 186 -10.33 -2.42 14.78
C SER A 186 -9.35 -1.75 15.73
N TRP A 187 -8.46 -2.55 16.36
CA TRP A 187 -7.56 -2.10 17.42
C TRP A 187 -6.66 -0.92 16.98
N TRP A 188 -6.40 -0.76 15.71
CA TRP A 188 -5.63 0.33 15.11
C TRP A 188 -6.34 1.70 15.20
N ASP A 189 -7.64 1.72 15.55
CA ASP A 189 -8.42 2.95 15.79
C ASP A 189 -8.50 3.35 17.26
N TRP A 190 -7.90 2.57 18.15
CA TRP A 190 -7.83 2.90 19.57
C TRP A 190 -6.85 4.05 19.80
N ASP A 191 -7.03 4.77 20.91
CA ASP A 191 -6.06 5.74 21.37
C ASP A 191 -4.75 5.06 21.81
N GLU A 192 -3.67 5.84 21.91
CA GLU A 192 -2.33 5.33 22.21
C GLU A 192 -2.26 4.67 23.60
N GLU A 193 -2.99 5.16 24.59
CA GLU A 193 -3.00 4.62 25.94
C GLU A 193 -3.63 3.23 25.95
N LYS A 194 -4.78 3.08 25.28
CA LYS A 194 -5.44 1.80 25.12
C LYS A 194 -4.57 0.81 24.34
N ILE A 195 -3.95 1.23 23.25
CA ILE A 195 -3.00 0.39 22.49
C ILE A 195 -1.87 -0.04 23.42
N ARG A 196 -1.20 0.91 24.09
CA ARG A 196 -0.05 0.64 24.97
C ARG A 196 -0.37 -0.36 26.07
N SER A 197 -1.51 -0.18 26.74
CA SER A 197 -1.97 -1.10 27.79
C SER A 197 -2.38 -2.47 27.23
N SER A 198 -2.70 -2.56 25.95
CA SER A 198 -3.11 -3.80 25.27
C SER A 198 -1.97 -4.53 24.57
N LEU A 199 -0.78 -3.93 24.44
CA LEU A 199 0.36 -4.55 23.77
C LEU A 199 0.68 -5.97 24.23
N PRO A 200 0.68 -6.32 25.53
CA PRO A 200 0.93 -7.70 25.94
C PRO A 200 -0.04 -8.70 25.31
N ALA A 201 -1.35 -8.40 25.29
CA ALA A 201 -2.37 -9.26 24.70
C ALA A 201 -2.32 -9.28 23.17
N ILE A 202 -2.03 -8.13 22.51
CA ILE A 202 -1.84 -8.06 21.07
C ILE A 202 -0.65 -8.93 20.67
N MET A 203 0.48 -8.83 21.36
CA MET A 203 1.71 -9.55 21.03
C MET A 203 1.64 -11.05 21.33
N SER A 204 0.90 -11.45 22.37
CA SER A 204 0.69 -12.87 22.71
C SER A 204 -0.44 -13.54 21.93
N GLY A 205 -1.26 -12.77 21.20
CA GLY A 205 -2.41 -13.30 20.46
C GLY A 205 -3.62 -13.63 21.34
N GLU A 206 -3.72 -13.03 22.54
CA GLU A 206 -4.82 -13.27 23.48
C GLU A 206 -6.08 -12.46 23.11
N LEU A 207 -6.78 -12.88 22.07
CA LEU A 207 -7.94 -12.15 21.55
C LEU A 207 -9.03 -11.93 22.61
N ASP A 208 -9.34 -12.93 23.42
CA ASP A 208 -10.38 -12.80 24.46
C ASP A 208 -10.04 -11.73 25.51
N ALA A 209 -8.75 -11.58 25.82
CA ALA A 209 -8.28 -10.51 26.68
C ALA A 209 -8.52 -9.12 26.08
N LEU A 210 -8.46 -9.00 24.75
CA LEU A 210 -8.73 -7.74 24.03
C LEU A 210 -10.23 -7.46 23.94
N LEU A 211 -11.05 -8.47 23.65
CA LEU A 211 -12.50 -8.34 23.51
C LEU A 211 -13.19 -7.96 24.82
N ASN A 212 -12.65 -8.37 25.97
CA ASN A 212 -13.19 -8.09 27.31
C ASN A 212 -12.72 -6.75 27.89
N ARG A 213 -11.84 -6.02 27.23
CA ARG A 213 -11.43 -4.66 27.62
C ARG A 213 -12.46 -3.64 27.12
N LYS A 214 -13.30 -3.20 28.06
CA LYS A 214 -14.24 -2.07 27.85
C LYS A 214 -13.51 -0.75 27.83
#